data_75aac4ebf54e0387a7349e3b8b4941ff
#
_entry.id   75aac4ebf54e0387a7349e3b8b4941ff
#
_cell.length_a   1.000
_cell.length_b   1.000
_cell.length_c   1.000
_cell.angle_alpha   90.00
_cell.angle_beta   90.00
_cell.angle_gamma   90.00
#
_symmetry.space_group_name_H-M   'P 1'
#
loop_
_entity.id
_entity.type
_entity.pdbx_description
1 polymer ?
#
loop_
_entity_poly.entity_id
_entity_poly.type
_entity_poly.pdbx_seq_one_letter_code
_entity_poly.pdbx_strand_id
1 'polypeptide(L)'
;MDSLESLFSLRGHRGLITGASSGLGVECAKALALAGADVVLVARREDRVKQVAAELAEAHRIKAIGIGADVTRDADLDRVMAESAAALGDIDILVNNAGVSPTGRAENFKREDWDHALAVNLTAPMMLSQRVARRLIEIKSPGRIINMSSIYGSVASSVYRLSAYAATKAALTNLTRELAVEWADYKILVNAIAPGWIPTEATEAGMAKPANKARMEAFTPMKRLGLPEEIRGAVIFLASPASSYVTGSVISVDGGYQAW
;
A
#
# COMPACT_ATOMS: atom_id res chain seq x y z
N MET A 1 -23.76 -18.48 -10.35
CA MET A 1 -24.14 -17.26 -11.11
C MET A 1 -23.17 -16.18 -10.67
N ASP A 2 -22.45 -15.61 -11.64
CA ASP A 2 -21.58 -14.48 -11.36
C ASP A 2 -22.44 -13.27 -11.03
N SER A 3 -22.27 -12.73 -9.85
CA SER A 3 -22.93 -11.49 -9.40
C SER A 3 -21.88 -10.40 -9.24
N LEU A 4 -22.29 -9.14 -9.29
CA LEU A 4 -21.41 -8.02 -8.98
C LEU A 4 -20.80 -8.15 -7.57
N GLU A 5 -21.60 -8.66 -6.62
CA GLU A 5 -21.13 -8.93 -5.28
C GLU A 5 -20.02 -9.99 -5.25
N SER A 6 -20.20 -11.12 -5.94
CA SER A 6 -19.18 -12.18 -5.98
C SER A 6 -17.89 -11.73 -6.65
N LEU A 7 -17.98 -10.80 -7.61
CA LEU A 7 -16.83 -10.27 -8.33
C LEU A 7 -15.92 -9.39 -7.47
N PHE A 8 -16.47 -8.66 -6.50
CA PHE A 8 -15.74 -7.74 -5.63
C PHE A 8 -15.68 -8.15 -4.16
N SER A 9 -16.34 -9.25 -3.78
CA SER A 9 -16.33 -9.74 -2.40
C SER A 9 -14.96 -10.28 -2.00
N LEU A 10 -14.55 -9.92 -0.78
CA LEU A 10 -13.34 -10.44 -0.13
C LEU A 10 -13.68 -11.29 1.10
N ARG A 11 -14.93 -11.77 1.23
CA ARG A 11 -15.33 -12.65 2.33
C ARG A 11 -14.50 -13.92 2.35
N GLY A 12 -13.94 -14.25 3.51
CA GLY A 12 -13.05 -15.40 3.67
C GLY A 12 -11.59 -15.14 3.35
N HIS A 13 -11.26 -13.93 2.84
CA HIS A 13 -9.89 -13.48 2.62
C HIS A 13 -9.31 -12.75 3.84
N ARG A 14 -7.97 -12.71 3.93
CA ARG A 14 -7.22 -12.12 5.04
C ARG A 14 -6.18 -11.16 4.49
N GLY A 15 -6.40 -9.88 4.78
CA GLY A 15 -5.53 -8.79 4.34
C GLY A 15 -4.54 -8.36 5.40
N LEU A 16 -3.27 -8.16 5.04
CA LEU A 16 -2.27 -7.51 5.86
C LEU A 16 -1.88 -6.17 5.24
N ILE A 17 -1.98 -5.08 6.02
CA ILE A 17 -1.71 -3.73 5.55
C ILE A 17 -0.62 -3.09 6.41
N THR A 18 0.49 -2.67 5.78
CA THR A 18 1.56 -1.96 6.47
C THR A 18 1.35 -0.44 6.44
N GLY A 19 1.85 0.27 7.46
CA GLY A 19 1.66 1.72 7.59
C GLY A 19 0.19 2.10 7.86
N ALA A 20 -0.57 1.22 8.51
CA ALA A 20 -2.01 1.33 8.69
C ALA A 20 -2.44 2.10 9.96
N SER A 21 -1.58 2.94 10.52
CA SER A 21 -1.95 3.78 11.68
C SER A 21 -2.57 5.13 11.29
N SER A 22 -2.45 5.56 10.03
CA SER A 22 -3.01 6.81 9.49
C SER A 22 -3.01 6.84 7.97
N GLY A 23 -3.64 7.86 7.39
CA GLY A 23 -3.59 8.16 5.95
C GLY A 23 -4.07 7.03 5.05
N LEU A 24 -3.39 6.82 3.92
CA LEU A 24 -3.80 5.84 2.91
C LEU A 24 -3.79 4.40 3.42
N GLY A 25 -2.96 4.06 4.41
CA GLY A 25 -2.96 2.72 5.00
C GLY A 25 -4.27 2.39 5.73
N VAL A 26 -4.87 3.37 6.40
CA VAL A 26 -6.21 3.24 7.01
C VAL A 26 -7.27 3.09 5.92
N GLU A 27 -7.17 3.86 4.84
CA GLU A 27 -8.12 3.75 3.72
C GLU A 27 -8.01 2.42 2.98
N CYS A 28 -6.80 1.86 2.84
CA CYS A 28 -6.61 0.50 2.32
C CYS A 28 -7.25 -0.55 3.24
N ALA A 29 -7.08 -0.42 4.56
CA ALA A 29 -7.72 -1.32 5.52
C ALA A 29 -9.24 -1.21 5.48
N LYS A 30 -9.79 0.00 5.42
CA LYS A 30 -11.24 0.25 5.22
C LYS A 30 -11.75 -0.39 3.93
N ALA A 31 -11.00 -0.29 2.83
CA ALA A 31 -11.37 -0.88 1.55
C ALA A 31 -11.51 -2.39 1.63
N LEU A 32 -10.53 -3.08 2.23
CA LEU A 32 -10.59 -4.53 2.40
C LEU A 32 -11.71 -4.95 3.36
N ALA A 33 -11.87 -4.23 4.48
CA ALA A 33 -12.94 -4.47 5.45
C ALA A 33 -14.34 -4.26 4.85
N LEU A 34 -14.54 -3.20 4.05
CA LEU A 34 -15.79 -2.90 3.35
C LEU A 34 -16.17 -4.02 2.39
N ALA A 35 -15.18 -4.65 1.74
CA ALA A 35 -15.40 -5.80 0.86
C ALA A 35 -15.53 -7.14 1.61
N GLY A 36 -15.39 -7.15 2.94
CA GLY A 36 -15.64 -8.29 3.81
C GLY A 36 -14.42 -9.12 4.20
N ALA A 37 -13.19 -8.64 3.94
CA ALA A 37 -11.98 -9.32 4.38
C ALA A 37 -11.72 -9.12 5.88
N ASP A 38 -11.17 -10.13 6.54
CA ASP A 38 -10.51 -9.98 7.84
C ASP A 38 -9.16 -9.25 7.63
N VAL A 39 -8.73 -8.39 8.57
CA VAL A 39 -7.57 -7.53 8.34
C VAL A 39 -6.58 -7.50 9.50
N VAL A 40 -5.29 -7.45 9.16
CA VAL A 40 -4.16 -7.19 10.05
C VAL A 40 -3.59 -5.81 9.71
N LEU A 41 -3.57 -4.91 10.68
CA LEU A 41 -3.02 -3.58 10.56
C LEU A 41 -1.65 -3.53 11.22
N VAL A 42 -0.64 -3.11 10.49
CA VAL A 42 0.75 -3.08 10.98
C VAL A 42 1.31 -1.66 10.90
N ALA A 43 1.81 -1.14 12.02
CA ALA A 43 2.62 0.08 12.06
C ALA A 43 3.37 0.19 13.40
N ARG A 44 4.31 1.14 13.50
CA ARG A 44 5.08 1.37 14.74
C ARG A 44 4.22 1.89 15.90
N ARG A 45 3.13 2.64 15.62
CA ARG A 45 2.19 3.16 16.61
C ARG A 45 1.18 2.08 16.98
N GLU A 46 1.54 1.19 17.91
CA GLU A 46 0.76 0.00 18.26
C GLU A 46 -0.65 0.34 18.75
N ASP A 47 -0.78 1.27 19.71
CA ASP A 47 -2.09 1.67 20.24
C ASP A 47 -3.01 2.18 19.12
N ARG A 48 -2.44 2.92 18.16
CA ARG A 48 -3.22 3.48 17.05
C ARG A 48 -3.72 2.39 16.11
N VAL A 49 -2.89 1.40 15.75
CA VAL A 49 -3.35 0.31 14.87
C VAL A 49 -4.36 -0.60 15.57
N LYS A 50 -4.22 -0.82 16.88
CA LYS A 50 -5.20 -1.56 17.68
C LYS A 50 -6.54 -0.83 17.72
N GLN A 51 -6.53 0.50 17.93
CA GLN A 51 -7.74 1.32 17.88
C GLN A 51 -8.44 1.23 16.52
N VAL A 52 -7.70 1.47 15.42
CA VAL A 52 -8.26 1.41 14.06
C VAL A 52 -8.81 0.00 13.76
N ALA A 53 -8.12 -1.05 14.17
CA ALA A 53 -8.59 -2.42 14.00
C ALA A 53 -9.92 -2.67 14.72
N ALA A 54 -10.07 -2.21 15.97
CA ALA A 54 -11.32 -2.33 16.72
C ALA A 54 -12.47 -1.57 16.04
N GLU A 55 -12.23 -0.34 15.57
CA GLU A 55 -13.21 0.46 14.82
C GLU A 55 -13.67 -0.27 13.55
N LEU A 56 -12.75 -0.90 12.80
CA LEU A 56 -13.08 -1.66 11.59
C LEU A 56 -13.84 -2.94 11.88
N ALA A 57 -13.45 -3.67 12.92
CA ALA A 57 -14.11 -4.91 13.33
C ALA A 57 -15.60 -4.65 13.69
N GLU A 58 -15.86 -3.59 14.43
CA GLU A 58 -17.21 -3.18 14.81
C GLU A 58 -18.02 -2.71 13.59
N ALA A 59 -17.48 -1.79 12.79
CA ALA A 59 -18.19 -1.17 11.67
C ALA A 59 -18.54 -2.16 10.56
N HIS A 60 -17.67 -3.15 10.28
CA HIS A 60 -17.81 -4.06 9.14
C HIS A 60 -18.12 -5.52 9.52
N ARG A 61 -18.18 -5.85 10.82
CA ARG A 61 -18.43 -7.20 11.33
C ARG A 61 -17.45 -8.24 10.82
N ILE A 62 -16.17 -7.89 10.81
CA ILE A 62 -15.04 -8.71 10.42
C ILE A 62 -14.12 -8.96 11.63
N LYS A 63 -13.15 -9.85 11.48
CA LYS A 63 -12.03 -9.91 12.42
C LYS A 63 -10.96 -8.91 12.00
N ALA A 64 -10.47 -8.10 12.94
CA ALA A 64 -9.39 -7.17 12.71
C ALA A 64 -8.45 -7.12 13.91
N ILE A 65 -7.14 -7.14 13.66
CA ILE A 65 -6.11 -7.01 14.68
C ILE A 65 -5.09 -5.93 14.30
N GLY A 66 -4.52 -5.28 15.31
CA GLY A 66 -3.44 -4.31 15.15
C GLY A 66 -2.16 -4.83 15.79
N ILE A 67 -1.06 -4.81 15.05
CA ILE A 67 0.26 -5.26 15.48
C ILE A 67 1.26 -4.10 15.39
N GLY A 68 1.90 -3.78 16.53
CA GLY A 68 3.00 -2.82 16.59
C GLY A 68 4.28 -3.43 16.01
N ALA A 69 4.81 -2.88 14.90
CA ALA A 69 6.04 -3.41 14.28
C ALA A 69 6.77 -2.35 13.44
N ASP A 70 8.09 -2.46 13.38
CA ASP A 70 8.94 -1.75 12.43
C ASP A 70 9.24 -2.67 11.23
N VAL A 71 8.69 -2.30 10.07
CA VAL A 71 8.83 -3.09 8.83
C VAL A 71 10.26 -3.22 8.32
N THR A 72 11.20 -2.45 8.86
CA THR A 72 12.63 -2.54 8.51
C THR A 72 13.38 -3.62 9.29
N ARG A 73 12.73 -4.29 10.25
CA ARG A 73 13.33 -5.29 11.12
C ARG A 73 12.79 -6.67 10.79
N ASP A 74 13.66 -7.56 10.36
CA ASP A 74 13.28 -8.95 9.99
C ASP A 74 12.55 -9.70 11.11
N ALA A 75 13.03 -9.54 12.37
CA ALA A 75 12.38 -10.16 13.53
C ALA A 75 10.94 -9.68 13.74
N ASP A 76 10.66 -8.39 13.44
CA ASP A 76 9.31 -7.85 13.49
C ASP A 76 8.44 -8.41 12.35
N LEU A 77 8.98 -8.55 11.14
CA LEU A 77 8.26 -9.16 10.02
C LEU A 77 7.91 -10.62 10.30
N ASP A 78 8.83 -11.39 10.87
CA ASP A 78 8.59 -12.79 11.25
C ASP A 78 7.51 -12.89 12.34
N ARG A 79 7.56 -12.01 13.34
CA ARG A 79 6.54 -11.91 14.39
C ARG A 79 5.16 -11.51 13.83
N VAL A 80 5.11 -10.53 12.92
CA VAL A 80 3.87 -10.12 12.26
C VAL A 80 3.23 -11.30 11.52
N MET A 81 4.01 -12.07 10.77
CA MET A 81 3.48 -13.25 10.07
C MET A 81 2.94 -14.30 11.03
N ALA A 82 3.67 -14.59 12.12
CA ALA A 82 3.26 -15.58 13.13
C ALA A 82 1.99 -15.16 13.88
N GLU A 83 1.93 -13.90 14.36
CA GLU A 83 0.74 -13.37 15.06
C GLU A 83 -0.48 -13.28 14.14
N SER A 84 -0.28 -12.90 12.87
CA SER A 84 -1.35 -12.86 11.87
C SER A 84 -1.92 -14.26 11.63
N ALA A 85 -1.05 -15.24 11.43
CA ALA A 85 -1.46 -16.64 11.20
C ALA A 85 -2.21 -17.22 12.40
N ALA A 86 -1.76 -16.93 13.63
CA ALA A 86 -2.40 -17.39 14.85
C ALA A 86 -3.81 -16.78 15.05
N ALA A 87 -4.00 -15.51 14.68
CA ALA A 87 -5.26 -14.80 14.91
C ALA A 87 -6.30 -15.02 13.80
N LEU A 88 -5.87 -14.98 12.54
CA LEU A 88 -6.77 -14.97 11.37
C LEU A 88 -6.55 -16.14 10.41
N GLY A 89 -5.41 -16.82 10.48
CA GLY A 89 -4.94 -17.76 9.49
C GLY A 89 -3.99 -17.13 8.47
N ASP A 90 -3.63 -17.89 7.44
CA ASP A 90 -2.65 -17.46 6.44
C ASP A 90 -3.13 -16.23 5.65
N ILE A 91 -2.25 -15.25 5.52
CA ILE A 91 -2.51 -14.01 4.78
C ILE A 91 -2.48 -14.28 3.27
N ASP A 92 -3.53 -13.91 2.56
CA ASP A 92 -3.65 -14.06 1.11
C ASP A 92 -3.74 -12.71 0.34
N ILE A 93 -3.91 -11.59 1.07
CA ILE A 93 -3.83 -10.24 0.50
C ILE A 93 -2.80 -9.43 1.28
N LEU A 94 -1.79 -8.90 0.60
CA LEU A 94 -0.79 -8.01 1.19
C LEU A 94 -0.90 -6.62 0.57
N VAL A 95 -0.99 -5.57 1.40
CA VAL A 95 -0.87 -4.18 0.96
C VAL A 95 0.39 -3.57 1.59
N ASN A 96 1.44 -3.44 0.79
CA ASN A 96 2.68 -2.76 1.15
C ASN A 96 2.47 -1.23 1.02
N ASN A 97 1.99 -0.61 2.10
CA ASN A 97 1.70 0.83 2.10
C ASN A 97 2.68 1.65 2.97
N ALA A 98 3.37 1.05 3.94
CA ALA A 98 4.35 1.77 4.75
C ALA A 98 5.34 2.53 3.86
N GLY A 99 5.60 3.79 4.21
CA GLY A 99 6.50 4.61 3.42
C GLY A 99 6.94 5.87 4.15
N VAL A 100 8.10 6.37 3.74
CA VAL A 100 8.68 7.63 4.19
C VAL A 100 9.07 8.48 2.99
N SER A 101 8.98 9.80 3.12
CA SER A 101 9.27 10.74 2.03
C SER A 101 10.22 11.83 2.51
N PRO A 102 11.49 11.50 2.76
CA PRO A 102 12.48 12.50 3.13
C PRO A 102 12.68 13.50 1.98
N THR A 103 12.76 14.79 2.34
CA THR A 103 12.92 15.89 1.40
C THR A 103 14.26 16.57 1.59
N GLY A 104 14.92 16.97 0.51
CA GLY A 104 16.19 17.67 0.57
C GLY A 104 16.80 17.89 -0.82
N ARG A 105 17.72 18.86 -0.94
CA ARG A 105 18.49 19.05 -2.16
C ARG A 105 19.42 17.86 -2.38
N ALA A 106 19.49 17.34 -3.61
CA ALA A 106 20.23 16.12 -3.94
C ALA A 106 21.71 16.21 -3.57
N GLU A 107 22.33 17.38 -3.80
CA GLU A 107 23.73 17.64 -3.48
C GLU A 107 24.08 17.67 -1.98
N ASN A 108 23.03 17.80 -1.12
CA ASN A 108 23.16 17.85 0.33
C ASN A 108 22.38 16.72 1.04
N PHE A 109 21.96 15.71 0.28
CA PHE A 109 21.12 14.64 0.82
C PHE A 109 21.94 13.74 1.73
N LYS A 110 21.46 13.50 2.94
CA LYS A 110 22.17 12.67 3.91
C LYS A 110 22.09 11.19 3.55
N ARG A 111 23.17 10.47 3.73
CA ARG A 111 23.26 9.03 3.46
C ARG A 111 22.26 8.25 4.31
N GLU A 112 22.06 8.64 5.58
CA GLU A 112 21.14 7.99 6.51
C GLU A 112 19.69 8.11 6.04
N ASP A 113 19.28 9.28 5.53
CA ASP A 113 17.93 9.52 5.00
C ASP A 113 17.68 8.71 3.72
N TRP A 114 18.71 8.58 2.87
CA TRP A 114 18.67 7.75 1.68
C TRP A 114 18.49 6.28 2.02
N ASP A 115 19.35 5.74 2.91
CA ASP A 115 19.32 4.34 3.31
C ASP A 115 18.01 4.01 4.05
N HIS A 116 17.49 4.92 4.88
CA HIS A 116 16.19 4.76 5.53
C HIS A 116 15.04 4.72 4.51
N ALA A 117 15.07 5.57 3.49
CA ALA A 117 14.06 5.54 2.42
C ALA A 117 14.09 4.19 1.66
N LEU A 118 15.28 3.67 1.33
CA LEU A 118 15.43 2.35 0.72
C LEU A 118 14.89 1.24 1.63
N ALA A 119 15.26 1.27 2.91
CA ALA A 119 14.83 0.25 3.87
C ALA A 119 13.31 0.17 3.99
N VAL A 120 12.63 1.32 4.14
CA VAL A 120 11.18 1.36 4.35
C VAL A 120 10.40 1.18 3.05
N ASN A 121 10.79 1.88 1.97
CA ASN A 121 9.96 1.97 0.76
C ASN A 121 10.21 0.85 -0.25
N LEU A 122 11.33 0.14 -0.15
CA LEU A 122 11.73 -0.89 -1.13
C LEU A 122 12.07 -2.22 -0.46
N THR A 123 13.02 -2.23 0.49
CA THR A 123 13.46 -3.48 1.11
C THR A 123 12.35 -4.13 1.92
N ALA A 124 11.64 -3.37 2.77
CA ALA A 124 10.55 -3.90 3.58
C ALA A 124 9.40 -4.49 2.74
N PRO A 125 8.89 -3.82 1.68
CA PRO A 125 7.94 -4.43 0.73
C PRO A 125 8.43 -5.75 0.13
N MET A 126 9.69 -5.82 -0.32
CA MET A 126 10.25 -7.06 -0.87
C MET A 126 10.29 -8.17 0.20
N MET A 127 10.82 -7.89 1.39
CA MET A 127 11.00 -8.89 2.44
C MET A 127 9.66 -9.42 2.98
N LEU A 128 8.65 -8.56 3.08
CA LEU A 128 7.32 -9.00 3.52
C LEU A 128 6.58 -9.75 2.39
N SER A 129 6.68 -9.27 1.14
CA SER A 129 6.13 -9.99 -0.02
C SER A 129 6.72 -11.39 -0.15
N GLN A 130 8.02 -11.55 0.07
CA GLN A 130 8.70 -12.84 0.05
C GLN A 130 8.13 -13.81 1.12
N ARG A 131 7.87 -13.32 2.34
CA ARG A 131 7.31 -14.14 3.42
C ARG A 131 5.89 -14.62 3.09
N VAL A 132 5.04 -13.70 2.62
CA VAL A 132 3.68 -14.03 2.19
C VAL A 132 3.70 -15.00 1.01
N ALA A 133 4.47 -14.73 -0.03
CA ALA A 133 4.55 -15.57 -1.21
C ALA A 133 5.08 -16.96 -0.87
N ARG A 134 6.16 -17.09 -0.06
CA ARG A 134 6.70 -18.38 0.39
C ARG A 134 5.63 -19.22 1.07
N ARG A 135 4.85 -18.62 1.99
CA ARG A 135 3.78 -19.33 2.67
C ARG A 135 2.69 -19.78 1.72
N LEU A 136 2.24 -18.90 0.81
CA LEU A 136 1.21 -19.23 -0.17
C LEU A 136 1.64 -20.32 -1.15
N ILE A 137 2.89 -20.32 -1.59
CA ILE A 137 3.48 -21.38 -2.43
C ILE A 137 3.48 -22.72 -1.70
N GLU A 138 3.93 -22.72 -0.44
CA GLU A 138 3.96 -23.91 0.41
C GLU A 138 2.58 -24.57 0.53
N ILE A 139 1.55 -23.77 0.81
CA ILE A 139 0.18 -24.27 0.97
C ILE A 139 -0.63 -24.33 -0.34
N LYS A 140 0.00 -24.01 -1.48
CA LYS A 140 -0.60 -23.99 -2.83
C LYS A 140 -1.86 -23.10 -2.90
N SER A 141 -1.87 -21.97 -2.22
CA SER A 141 -2.97 -21.00 -2.20
C SER A 141 -2.67 -19.81 -3.12
N PRO A 142 -3.66 -19.28 -3.86
CA PRO A 142 -3.49 -18.05 -4.60
C PRO A 142 -3.34 -16.84 -3.67
N GLY A 143 -2.81 -15.73 -4.19
CA GLY A 143 -2.65 -14.50 -3.42
C GLY A 143 -2.69 -13.22 -4.23
N ARG A 144 -2.74 -12.10 -3.51
CA ARG A 144 -2.71 -10.74 -4.05
C ARG A 144 -1.71 -9.89 -3.28
N ILE A 145 -0.81 -9.24 -4.00
CA ILE A 145 0.15 -8.28 -3.41
C ILE A 145 -0.05 -6.94 -4.10
N ILE A 146 -0.32 -5.92 -3.31
CA ILE A 146 -0.58 -4.55 -3.78
C ILE A 146 0.50 -3.65 -3.19
N ASN A 147 1.33 -3.07 -4.04
CA ASN A 147 2.38 -2.16 -3.65
C ASN A 147 1.91 -0.71 -3.81
N MET A 148 1.98 0.09 -2.74
CA MET A 148 1.69 1.52 -2.82
C MET A 148 2.89 2.25 -3.39
N SER A 149 2.87 2.46 -4.71
CA SER A 149 3.85 3.27 -5.43
C SER A 149 3.53 4.76 -5.29
N SER A 150 3.69 5.54 -6.32
CA SER A 150 3.40 6.97 -6.39
C SER A 150 3.44 7.42 -7.86
N ILE A 151 2.83 8.55 -8.18
CA ILE A 151 3.13 9.29 -9.43
C ILE A 151 4.64 9.47 -9.63
N TYR A 152 5.39 9.64 -8.54
CA TYR A 152 6.86 9.79 -8.57
C TYR A 152 7.63 8.49 -8.80
N GLY A 153 6.96 7.38 -8.99
CA GLY A 153 7.54 6.19 -9.58
C GLY A 153 7.70 6.28 -11.10
N SER A 154 7.08 7.27 -11.76
CA SER A 154 7.07 7.42 -13.22
C SER A 154 7.52 8.80 -13.68
N VAL A 155 7.35 9.85 -12.85
CA VAL A 155 7.67 11.24 -13.21
C VAL A 155 8.42 11.95 -12.08
N ALA A 156 9.12 13.05 -12.40
CA ALA A 156 9.82 13.87 -11.42
C ALA A 156 8.87 14.83 -10.69
N SER A 157 9.24 15.21 -9.47
CA SER A 157 8.49 16.20 -8.69
C SER A 157 8.79 17.63 -9.15
N SER A 158 7.75 18.41 -9.41
CA SER A 158 7.86 19.85 -9.67
C SER A 158 7.66 20.71 -8.42
N VAL A 159 7.21 20.13 -7.30
CA VAL A 159 6.85 20.86 -6.06
C VAL A 159 7.87 20.63 -4.95
N TYR A 160 8.28 19.40 -4.73
CA TYR A 160 9.20 19.01 -3.67
C TYR A 160 10.52 18.44 -4.22
N ARG A 161 11.54 18.40 -3.36
CA ARG A 161 12.84 17.74 -3.63
C ARG A 161 12.76 16.33 -3.05
N LEU A 162 12.52 15.31 -3.89
CA LEU A 162 12.12 13.95 -3.51
C LEU A 162 13.04 12.86 -4.09
N SER A 163 14.33 13.15 -4.31
CA SER A 163 15.22 12.22 -5.03
C SER A 163 15.19 10.78 -4.49
N ALA A 164 15.34 10.59 -3.18
CA ALA A 164 15.30 9.26 -2.57
C ALA A 164 13.90 8.61 -2.67
N TYR A 165 12.84 9.38 -2.41
CA TYR A 165 11.47 8.89 -2.52
C TYR A 165 11.13 8.45 -3.94
N ALA A 166 11.40 9.31 -4.94
CA ALA A 166 11.13 8.99 -6.34
C ALA A 166 11.93 7.76 -6.81
N ALA A 167 13.21 7.67 -6.45
CA ALA A 167 14.04 6.51 -6.77
C ALA A 167 13.46 5.21 -6.17
N THR A 168 13.04 5.23 -4.90
CA THR A 168 12.45 4.05 -4.26
C THR A 168 11.10 3.66 -4.84
N LYS A 169 10.25 4.63 -5.23
CA LYS A 169 8.95 4.36 -5.84
C LYS A 169 9.06 3.87 -7.28
N ALA A 170 10.05 4.34 -8.04
CA ALA A 170 10.38 3.81 -9.36
C ALA A 170 10.89 2.36 -9.26
N ALA A 171 11.79 2.08 -8.31
CA ALA A 171 12.27 0.75 -8.03
C ALA A 171 11.14 -0.21 -7.60
N LEU A 172 10.25 0.22 -6.70
CA LEU A 172 9.09 -0.56 -6.27
C LEU A 172 8.12 -0.85 -7.42
N THR A 173 7.95 0.12 -8.33
CA THR A 173 7.14 -0.05 -9.54
C THR A 173 7.72 -1.13 -10.46
N ASN A 174 9.04 -1.17 -10.65
CA ASN A 174 9.65 -2.23 -11.46
C ASN A 174 9.71 -3.56 -10.72
N LEU A 175 10.00 -3.57 -9.42
CA LEU A 175 9.92 -4.77 -8.57
C LEU A 175 8.53 -5.43 -8.64
N THR A 176 7.46 -4.64 -8.71
CA THR A 176 6.10 -5.14 -8.91
C THR A 176 5.98 -5.98 -10.18
N ARG A 177 6.61 -5.56 -11.28
CA ARG A 177 6.60 -6.31 -12.57
C ARG A 177 7.41 -7.60 -12.48
N GLU A 178 8.60 -7.55 -11.90
CA GLU A 178 9.44 -8.75 -11.72
C GLU A 178 8.73 -9.82 -10.88
N LEU A 179 8.22 -9.43 -9.70
CA LEU A 179 7.50 -10.35 -8.83
C LEU A 179 6.20 -10.89 -9.46
N ALA A 180 5.55 -10.09 -10.30
CA ALA A 180 4.36 -10.53 -11.04
C ALA A 180 4.69 -11.66 -12.03
N VAL A 181 5.83 -11.57 -12.71
CA VAL A 181 6.31 -12.60 -13.63
C VAL A 181 6.77 -13.85 -12.87
N GLU A 182 7.61 -13.66 -11.82
CA GLU A 182 8.15 -14.76 -11.04
C GLU A 182 7.08 -15.63 -10.34
N TRP A 183 5.98 -14.98 -9.90
CA TRP A 183 4.97 -15.67 -9.07
C TRP A 183 3.67 -15.99 -9.79
N ALA A 184 3.56 -15.70 -11.09
CA ALA A 184 2.35 -15.96 -11.88
C ALA A 184 1.94 -17.44 -11.87
N ASP A 185 2.88 -18.36 -12.01
CA ASP A 185 2.66 -19.81 -12.00
C ASP A 185 2.08 -20.32 -10.66
N TYR A 186 2.33 -19.58 -9.59
CA TYR A 186 1.76 -19.87 -8.26
C TYR A 186 0.42 -19.16 -8.02
N LYS A 187 -0.14 -18.47 -9.02
CA LYS A 187 -1.39 -17.70 -8.92
C LYS A 187 -1.33 -16.57 -7.89
N ILE A 188 -0.13 -16.02 -7.66
CA ILE A 188 0.08 -14.84 -6.83
C ILE A 188 0.18 -13.64 -7.79
N LEU A 189 -0.80 -12.76 -7.75
CA LEU A 189 -0.84 -11.57 -8.59
C LEU A 189 -0.23 -10.39 -7.84
N VAL A 190 0.71 -9.69 -8.48
CA VAL A 190 1.42 -8.56 -7.88
C VAL A 190 1.16 -7.32 -8.72
N ASN A 191 0.55 -6.30 -8.12
CA ASN A 191 0.22 -5.04 -8.77
C ASN A 191 0.61 -3.84 -7.92
N ALA A 192 0.62 -2.66 -8.50
CA ALA A 192 0.85 -1.42 -7.79
C ALA A 192 -0.31 -0.43 -7.97
N ILE A 193 -0.47 0.44 -6.99
CA ILE A 193 -1.28 1.65 -7.10
C ILE A 193 -0.33 2.83 -7.04
N ALA A 194 -0.50 3.81 -7.92
CA ALA A 194 0.25 5.05 -7.96
C ALA A 194 -0.68 6.24 -7.61
N PRO A 195 -0.77 6.61 -6.32
CA PRO A 195 -1.54 7.77 -5.91
C PRO A 195 -0.91 9.07 -6.42
N GLY A 196 -1.77 10.03 -6.75
CA GLY A 196 -1.40 11.42 -6.98
C GLY A 196 -1.28 12.22 -5.69
N TRP A 197 -1.65 13.50 -5.76
CA TRP A 197 -1.69 14.40 -4.63
C TRP A 197 -2.93 14.15 -3.77
N ILE A 198 -2.79 13.28 -2.77
CA ILE A 198 -3.83 12.97 -1.79
C ILE A 198 -3.32 13.42 -0.41
N PRO A 199 -3.99 14.38 0.27
CA PRO A 199 -3.64 14.79 1.62
C PRO A 199 -3.76 13.63 2.62
N THR A 200 -2.77 13.52 3.49
CA THR A 200 -2.74 12.56 4.59
C THR A 200 -2.20 13.26 5.84
N GLU A 201 -2.36 12.67 7.02
CA GLU A 201 -1.79 13.21 8.27
C GLU A 201 -0.33 13.67 8.11
N ALA A 202 0.49 12.90 7.37
CA ALA A 202 1.91 13.20 7.18
C ALA A 202 2.18 14.33 6.16
N THR A 203 1.27 14.58 5.22
CA THR A 203 1.51 15.48 4.07
C THR A 203 0.62 16.71 4.08
N GLU A 204 -0.46 16.71 4.85
CA GLU A 204 -1.49 17.74 4.87
C GLU A 204 -0.93 19.14 5.11
N ALA A 205 -0.09 19.30 6.13
CA ALA A 205 0.49 20.62 6.47
C ALA A 205 1.33 21.22 5.32
N GLY A 206 2.03 20.37 4.55
CA GLY A 206 2.78 20.79 3.36
C GLY A 206 1.88 21.10 2.17
N MET A 207 0.86 20.30 1.96
CA MET A 207 -0.09 20.44 0.86
C MET A 207 -1.06 21.60 1.08
N ALA A 208 -1.42 21.90 2.32
CA ALA A 208 -2.32 23.03 2.66
C ALA A 208 -1.71 24.41 2.41
N LYS A 209 -0.38 24.54 2.24
CA LYS A 209 0.25 25.81 1.89
C LYS A 209 -0.31 26.32 0.55
N PRO A 210 -0.87 27.57 0.49
CA PRO A 210 -1.59 28.03 -0.70
C PRO A 210 -0.80 27.91 -2.01
N ALA A 211 0.50 28.25 -1.99
CA ALA A 211 1.35 28.17 -3.17
C ALA A 211 1.60 26.71 -3.63
N ASN A 212 1.76 25.76 -2.69
CA ASN A 212 1.92 24.35 -3.02
C ASN A 212 0.61 23.79 -3.58
N LYS A 213 -0.51 24.04 -2.89
CA LYS A 213 -1.85 23.61 -3.30
C LYS A 213 -2.17 24.07 -4.71
N ALA A 214 -2.05 25.38 -4.98
CA ALA A 214 -2.30 25.94 -6.30
C ALA A 214 -1.43 25.29 -7.39
N ARG A 215 -0.16 25.00 -7.08
CA ARG A 215 0.73 24.34 -8.03
C ARG A 215 0.33 22.88 -8.28
N MET A 216 0.00 22.13 -7.24
CA MET A 216 -0.50 20.75 -7.37
C MET A 216 -1.77 20.68 -8.19
N GLU A 217 -2.74 21.55 -7.91
CA GLU A 217 -4.00 21.65 -8.65
C GLU A 217 -3.78 22.08 -10.10
N ALA A 218 -2.86 23.01 -10.37
CA ALA A 218 -2.54 23.45 -11.73
C ALA A 218 -2.00 22.30 -12.60
N PHE A 219 -1.14 21.45 -12.03
CA PHE A 219 -0.57 20.29 -12.72
C PHE A 219 -1.47 19.06 -12.75
N THR A 220 -2.56 19.02 -11.98
CA THR A 220 -3.53 17.93 -12.00
C THR A 220 -4.64 18.27 -13.00
N PRO A 221 -4.91 17.44 -14.04
CA PRO A 221 -6.01 17.70 -14.99
C PRO A 221 -7.38 17.91 -14.34
N MET A 222 -7.71 17.16 -13.29
CA MET A 222 -8.95 17.32 -12.54
C MET A 222 -9.01 18.60 -11.66
N LYS A 223 -7.93 19.42 -11.64
CA LYS A 223 -7.85 20.72 -10.95
C LYS A 223 -8.18 20.67 -9.45
N ARG A 224 -7.93 19.55 -8.81
CA ARG A 224 -8.10 19.36 -7.36
C ARG A 224 -7.11 18.34 -6.82
N LEU A 225 -6.96 18.35 -5.52
CA LEU A 225 -6.33 17.22 -4.81
C LEU A 225 -7.33 16.06 -4.74
N GLY A 226 -6.80 14.83 -4.65
CA GLY A 226 -7.61 13.64 -4.39
C GLY A 226 -8.08 13.59 -2.93
N LEU A 227 -9.12 12.82 -2.68
CA LEU A 227 -9.59 12.50 -1.34
C LEU A 227 -9.01 11.13 -0.92
N PRO A 228 -8.66 10.92 0.37
CA PRO A 228 -8.09 9.65 0.83
C PRO A 228 -8.94 8.42 0.46
N GLU A 229 -10.26 8.52 0.51
CA GLU A 229 -11.20 7.46 0.18
C GLU A 229 -11.24 7.09 -1.31
N GLU A 230 -10.76 7.94 -2.21
CA GLU A 230 -10.74 7.66 -3.66
C GLU A 230 -9.79 6.52 -4.05
N ILE A 231 -8.88 6.12 -3.12
CA ILE A 231 -8.00 4.96 -3.33
C ILE A 231 -8.74 3.61 -3.18
N ARG A 232 -9.86 3.58 -2.43
CA ARG A 232 -10.52 2.34 -2.03
C ARG A 232 -10.96 1.48 -3.20
N GLY A 233 -11.49 2.08 -4.26
CA GLY A 233 -11.94 1.35 -5.46
C GLY A 233 -10.81 0.57 -6.11
N ALA A 234 -9.62 1.17 -6.26
CA ALA A 234 -8.45 0.50 -6.82
C ALA A 234 -7.96 -0.65 -5.92
N VAL A 235 -7.98 -0.46 -4.59
CA VAL A 235 -7.59 -1.50 -3.62
C VAL A 235 -8.55 -2.69 -3.72
N ILE A 236 -9.87 -2.46 -3.69
CA ILE A 236 -10.88 -3.54 -3.80
C ILE A 236 -10.72 -4.27 -5.12
N PHE A 237 -10.59 -3.55 -6.24
CA PHE A 237 -10.40 -4.15 -7.56
C PHE A 237 -9.19 -5.08 -7.58
N LEU A 238 -8.01 -4.61 -7.17
CA LEU A 238 -6.78 -5.40 -7.21
C LEU A 238 -6.76 -6.56 -6.21
N ALA A 239 -7.50 -6.45 -5.11
CA ALA A 239 -7.60 -7.50 -4.10
C ALA A 239 -8.61 -8.60 -4.48
N SER A 240 -9.57 -8.32 -5.35
CA SER A 240 -10.74 -9.16 -5.62
C SER A 240 -10.61 -10.05 -6.88
N PRO A 241 -11.56 -10.99 -7.10
CA PRO A 241 -11.67 -11.74 -8.33
C PRO A 241 -11.81 -10.89 -9.60
N ALA A 242 -12.30 -9.63 -9.49
CA ALA A 242 -12.43 -8.70 -10.62
C ALA A 242 -11.10 -8.43 -11.35
N SER A 243 -9.96 -8.62 -10.67
CA SER A 243 -8.62 -8.44 -11.25
C SER A 243 -7.91 -9.78 -11.56
N SER A 244 -8.64 -10.88 -11.74
CA SER A 244 -8.07 -12.23 -11.87
C SER A 244 -7.08 -12.41 -13.05
N TYR A 245 -7.10 -11.51 -14.04
CA TYR A 245 -6.16 -11.49 -15.17
C TYR A 245 -5.27 -10.24 -15.19
N VAL A 246 -5.10 -9.58 -14.03
CA VAL A 246 -4.29 -8.36 -13.87
C VAL A 246 -3.12 -8.65 -12.95
N THR A 247 -1.90 -8.65 -13.52
CA THR A 247 -0.65 -8.76 -12.77
C THR A 247 0.43 -7.90 -13.42
N GLY A 248 1.38 -7.39 -12.66
CA GLY A 248 2.44 -6.48 -13.13
C GLY A 248 1.97 -5.07 -13.49
N SER A 249 0.71 -4.75 -13.23
CA SER A 249 0.09 -3.48 -13.60
C SER A 249 0.29 -2.40 -12.53
N VAL A 250 0.28 -1.14 -12.98
CA VAL A 250 0.28 0.04 -12.11
C VAL A 250 -1.01 0.83 -12.38
N ILE A 251 -1.87 0.92 -11.39
CA ILE A 251 -3.11 1.71 -11.48
C ILE A 251 -2.85 3.11 -10.93
N SER A 252 -2.93 4.12 -11.79
CA SER A 252 -2.87 5.52 -11.37
C SER A 252 -4.20 5.97 -10.77
N VAL A 253 -4.13 6.55 -9.56
CA VAL A 253 -5.26 7.21 -8.87
C VAL A 253 -4.80 8.63 -8.58
N ASP A 254 -4.71 9.46 -9.60
CA ASP A 254 -3.90 10.67 -9.60
C ASP A 254 -4.58 11.91 -10.24
N GLY A 255 -5.86 11.81 -10.58
CA GLY A 255 -6.59 12.90 -11.25
C GLY A 255 -6.06 13.25 -12.64
N GLY A 256 -5.37 12.29 -13.30
CA GLY A 256 -4.77 12.43 -14.62
C GLY A 256 -3.36 13.02 -14.63
N TYR A 257 -2.70 13.13 -13.47
CA TYR A 257 -1.37 13.75 -13.36
C TYR A 257 -0.32 13.11 -14.27
N GLN A 258 -0.36 11.80 -14.48
CA GLN A 258 0.60 11.06 -15.31
C GLN A 258 0.16 10.92 -16.79
N ALA A 259 -0.97 11.50 -17.19
CA ALA A 259 -1.52 11.32 -18.53
C ALA A 259 -0.93 12.29 -19.57
N TRP A 260 -0.08 13.23 -19.16
CA TRP A 260 0.51 14.25 -20.04
C TRP A 260 1.96 14.58 -19.67
#